data_a3d04009f5f159ce0ccc9d9a0eaf33a6
#
_entry.id   a3d04009f5f159ce0ccc9d9a0eaf33a6
#
_cell.length_a   1.000
_cell.length_b   1.000
_cell.length_c   1.000
_cell.angle_alpha   90.00
_cell.angle_beta   90.00
_cell.angle_gamma   90.00
#
_symmetry.space_group_name_H-M   'P 1'
#
loop_
_entity.id
_entity.type
_entity.pdbx_description
1 polymer ?
#
loop_
_entity_poly.entity_id
_entity_poly.type
_entity_poly.pdbx_seq_one_letter_code
_entity_poly.pdbx_strand_id
1 'polypeptide(L)'
;MRRQTRNVEHVFNVLARNGNVENVPHGSSRAGFSLLEMFVAVIVFGTVLVTFLPMMQSVGFQQRQTDERLLALREAENLLEKLAPRPWSELTTESLASQSLSDEAKSRLPQAALKMELTEPAEPPSSKRVSVQVSWLPRPGQAAQSVRLSAWFFRSGDQP
;
A
#
# COMPACT_ATOMS: atom_id res chain seq x y z
N MET A 1 -0.47 -39.15 74.54
CA MET A 1 -0.88 -38.52 73.26
C MET A 1 -1.01 -39.54 72.16
N ARG A 2 -2.18 -40.20 72.07
CA ARG A 2 -2.52 -41.21 71.06
C ARG A 2 -4.03 -41.16 70.84
N ARG A 3 -4.49 -40.29 69.93
CA ARG A 3 -5.87 -40.27 69.39
C ARG A 3 -5.94 -39.28 68.23
N GLN A 4 -5.61 -39.73 67.03
CA GLN A 4 -6.12 -39.09 65.82
C GLN A 4 -5.78 -39.81 64.47
N THR A 5 -5.51 -41.11 64.50
CA THR A 5 -5.23 -41.87 63.27
C THR A 5 -6.35 -42.83 62.84
N ARG A 6 -7.54 -42.75 63.46
CA ARG A 6 -8.58 -43.73 63.15
C ARG A 6 -9.72 -43.24 62.24
N ASN A 7 -9.71 -41.98 61.86
CA ASN A 7 -10.79 -41.43 61.04
C ASN A 7 -10.42 -41.26 59.52
N VAL A 8 -9.17 -41.50 59.13
CA VAL A 8 -8.76 -41.32 57.73
C VAL A 8 -8.99 -42.63 56.94
N GLU A 9 -8.92 -43.78 57.53
CA GLU A 9 -9.14 -45.07 56.85
C GLU A 9 -10.60 -45.34 56.45
N HIS A 10 -11.58 -44.75 57.16
CA HIS A 10 -13.00 -44.96 56.85
C HIS A 10 -13.49 -44.14 55.62
N VAL A 11 -12.83 -43.04 55.29
CA VAL A 11 -13.20 -42.19 54.14
C VAL A 11 -12.69 -42.77 52.81
N PHE A 12 -11.55 -43.46 52.85
CA PHE A 12 -10.98 -44.06 51.62
C PHE A 12 -11.77 -45.31 51.17
N ASN A 13 -12.38 -46.07 52.08
CA ASN A 13 -13.14 -47.30 51.74
C ASN A 13 -14.54 -47.01 51.16
N VAL A 14 -15.10 -45.79 51.38
CA VAL A 14 -16.42 -45.42 50.83
C VAL A 14 -16.30 -44.95 49.38
N LEU A 15 -15.15 -44.35 48.99
CA LEU A 15 -14.91 -43.90 47.66
C LEU A 15 -14.52 -45.02 46.67
N ALA A 16 -14.00 -46.12 47.15
CA ALA A 16 -13.61 -47.27 46.32
C ALA A 16 -14.78 -48.15 45.85
N ARG A 17 -15.97 -47.95 46.40
CA ARG A 17 -17.12 -48.89 46.18
C ARG A 17 -18.14 -48.37 45.16
N ASN A 18 -17.99 -47.15 44.65
CA ASN A 18 -18.87 -46.53 43.61
C ASN A 18 -18.24 -46.34 42.26
N GLY A 19 -17.18 -47.05 41.95
CA GLY A 19 -16.58 -47.10 40.63
C GLY A 19 -17.32 -48.02 39.67
N ASN A 20 -18.63 -47.82 39.48
CA ASN A 20 -19.31 -48.32 38.30
C ASN A 20 -18.97 -47.34 37.17
N VAL A 21 -17.80 -47.55 36.56
CA VAL A 21 -17.47 -46.92 35.30
C VAL A 21 -18.42 -47.50 34.27
N GLU A 22 -19.57 -46.83 34.08
CA GLU A 22 -20.36 -47.02 32.87
C GLU A 22 -19.40 -46.86 31.71
N ASN A 23 -19.10 -47.97 31.05
CA ASN A 23 -18.47 -47.99 29.73
C ASN A 23 -19.42 -47.30 28.78
N VAL A 24 -19.33 -45.96 28.71
CA VAL A 24 -19.93 -45.20 27.62
C VAL A 24 -19.17 -45.63 26.38
N PRO A 25 -19.81 -46.36 25.46
CA PRO A 25 -19.16 -46.66 24.22
C PRO A 25 -18.93 -45.32 23.51
N HIS A 26 -17.70 -44.84 23.52
CA HIS A 26 -17.28 -43.80 22.56
C HIS A 26 -17.38 -44.41 21.18
N GLY A 27 -18.61 -44.53 20.71
CA GLY A 27 -18.88 -44.66 19.27
C GLY A 27 -18.36 -43.42 18.62
N SER A 28 -17.07 -43.44 18.25
CA SER A 28 -16.55 -42.53 17.26
C SER A 28 -17.29 -42.84 15.96
N SER A 29 -18.49 -42.27 15.84
CA SER A 29 -19.15 -42.16 14.55
C SER A 29 -18.18 -41.36 13.69
N ARG A 30 -17.33 -42.04 12.91
CA ARG A 30 -16.66 -41.49 11.77
C ARG A 30 -17.77 -41.09 10.83
N ALA A 31 -18.29 -39.86 10.99
CA ALA A 31 -19.19 -39.24 10.05
C ALA A 31 -18.43 -39.19 8.72
N GLY A 32 -18.67 -40.17 7.86
CA GLY A 32 -18.17 -40.09 6.49
C GLY A 32 -18.81 -38.89 5.85
N PHE A 33 -18.00 -38.07 5.20
CA PHE A 33 -18.49 -36.93 4.42
C PHE A 33 -19.57 -37.38 3.47
N SER A 34 -20.75 -36.80 3.58
CA SER A 34 -21.84 -37.05 2.64
C SER A 34 -21.44 -36.52 1.27
N LEU A 35 -21.79 -37.24 0.20
CA LEU A 35 -21.55 -36.83 -1.17
C LEU A 35 -22.18 -35.45 -1.45
N LEU A 36 -23.31 -35.15 -0.81
CA LEU A 36 -23.96 -33.84 -0.86
C LEU A 36 -23.10 -32.74 -0.22
N GLU A 37 -22.46 -33.01 0.91
CA GLU A 37 -21.59 -32.06 1.60
C GLU A 37 -20.36 -31.72 0.75
N MET A 38 -19.80 -32.71 0.07
CA MET A 38 -18.71 -32.50 -0.87
C MET A 38 -19.15 -31.61 -2.05
N PHE A 39 -20.35 -31.82 -2.58
CA PHE A 39 -20.91 -30.95 -3.64
C PHE A 39 -21.11 -29.51 -3.17
N VAL A 40 -21.70 -29.33 -2.00
CA VAL A 40 -21.90 -28.00 -1.40
C VAL A 40 -20.55 -27.32 -1.16
N ALA A 41 -19.57 -28.03 -0.62
CA ALA A 41 -18.23 -27.49 -0.38
C ALA A 41 -17.55 -27.02 -1.69
N VAL A 42 -17.67 -27.81 -2.78
CA VAL A 42 -17.11 -27.43 -4.10
C VAL A 42 -17.79 -26.19 -4.66
N ILE A 43 -19.13 -26.09 -4.55
CA ILE A 43 -19.87 -24.91 -5.01
C ILE A 43 -19.47 -23.66 -4.21
N VAL A 44 -19.41 -23.76 -2.89
CA VAL A 44 -19.00 -22.64 -2.01
C VAL A 44 -17.55 -22.23 -2.32
N PHE A 45 -16.65 -23.19 -2.42
CA PHE A 45 -15.25 -22.91 -2.75
C PHE A 45 -15.09 -22.28 -4.14
N GLY A 46 -15.82 -22.80 -5.13
CA GLY A 46 -15.84 -22.24 -6.49
C GLY A 46 -16.34 -20.79 -6.53
N THR A 47 -17.41 -20.47 -5.80
CA THR A 47 -17.94 -19.10 -5.68
C THR A 47 -16.93 -18.16 -5.01
N VAL A 48 -16.25 -18.60 -3.95
CA VAL A 48 -15.20 -17.83 -3.28
C VAL A 48 -14.04 -17.54 -4.24
N LEU A 49 -13.59 -18.53 -5.00
CA LEU A 49 -12.49 -18.34 -5.95
C LEU A 49 -12.85 -17.33 -7.05
N VAL A 50 -14.05 -17.44 -7.64
CA VAL A 50 -14.49 -16.53 -8.70
C VAL A 50 -14.58 -15.09 -8.22
N THR A 51 -14.95 -14.86 -6.96
CA THR A 51 -15.02 -13.51 -6.39
C THR A 51 -13.66 -12.98 -5.93
N PHE A 52 -12.76 -13.85 -5.47
CA PHE A 52 -11.48 -13.43 -4.87
C PHE A 52 -10.40 -13.13 -5.93
N LEU A 53 -10.37 -13.87 -7.04
CA LEU A 53 -9.38 -13.67 -8.11
C LEU A 53 -9.38 -12.25 -8.71
N PRO A 54 -10.54 -11.64 -9.07
CA PRO A 54 -10.56 -10.27 -9.58
C PRO A 54 -10.10 -9.24 -8.55
N MET A 55 -10.39 -9.48 -7.27
CA MET A 55 -9.98 -8.59 -6.20
C MET A 55 -8.45 -8.54 -6.04
N MET A 56 -7.77 -9.68 -6.15
CA MET A 56 -6.30 -9.73 -6.10
C MET A 56 -5.65 -9.00 -7.29
N GLN A 57 -6.24 -9.09 -8.47
CA GLN A 57 -5.74 -8.37 -9.65
C GLN A 57 -5.89 -6.86 -9.51
N SER A 58 -6.97 -6.37 -8.88
CA SER A 58 -7.20 -4.93 -8.68
C SER A 58 -6.20 -4.31 -7.71
N VAL A 59 -5.78 -5.03 -6.67
CA VAL A 59 -4.78 -4.56 -5.70
C VAL A 59 -3.42 -4.34 -6.35
N GLY A 60 -2.95 -5.29 -7.16
CA GLY A 60 -1.68 -5.15 -7.87
C GLY A 60 -1.66 -4.00 -8.88
N PHE A 61 -2.83 -3.68 -9.44
CA PHE A 61 -2.98 -2.53 -10.33
C PHE A 61 -2.89 -1.19 -9.60
N GLN A 62 -3.57 -1.07 -8.47
CA GLN A 62 -3.53 0.15 -7.64
C GLN A 62 -2.13 0.45 -7.10
N GLN A 63 -1.38 -0.58 -6.70
CA GLN A 63 0.00 -0.43 -6.25
C GLN A 63 0.89 0.16 -7.35
N ARG A 64 0.82 -0.35 -8.57
CA ARG A 64 1.60 0.17 -9.71
C ARG A 64 1.29 1.63 -10.00
N GLN A 65 0.03 2.03 -9.98
CA GLN A 65 -0.35 3.43 -10.20
C GLN A 65 0.20 4.34 -9.10
N THR A 66 0.20 3.87 -7.86
CA THR A 66 0.77 4.62 -6.73
C THR A 66 2.28 4.76 -6.88
N ASP A 67 2.98 3.70 -7.28
CA ASP A 67 4.43 3.71 -7.48
C ASP A 67 4.84 4.65 -8.64
N GLU A 68 4.12 4.62 -9.75
CA GLU A 68 4.33 5.53 -10.89
C GLU A 68 4.14 7.00 -10.47
N ARG A 69 3.08 7.27 -9.71
CA ARG A 69 2.81 8.62 -9.20
C ARG A 69 3.88 9.11 -8.23
N LEU A 70 4.34 8.25 -7.32
CA LEU A 70 5.43 8.58 -6.40
C LEU A 70 6.75 8.83 -7.14
N LEU A 71 7.04 8.04 -8.16
CA LEU A 71 8.23 8.26 -9.00
C LEU A 71 8.15 9.62 -9.72
N ALA A 72 6.99 9.93 -10.30
CA ALA A 72 6.79 11.21 -11.00
C ALA A 72 6.90 12.41 -10.04
N LEU A 73 6.41 12.28 -8.80
CA LEU A 73 6.56 13.31 -7.76
C LEU A 73 8.03 13.52 -7.39
N ARG A 74 8.76 12.45 -7.12
CA ARG A 74 10.20 12.52 -6.80
C ARG A 74 11.01 13.15 -7.92
N GLU A 75 10.67 12.82 -9.15
CA GLU A 75 11.33 13.42 -10.32
C GLU A 75 11.07 14.92 -10.40
N ALA A 76 9.82 15.35 -10.16
CA ALA A 76 9.49 16.77 -10.13
C ALA A 76 10.18 17.52 -8.98
N GLU A 77 10.28 16.91 -7.79
CA GLU A 77 11.05 17.43 -6.65
C GLU A 77 12.52 17.57 -6.99
N ASN A 78 13.15 16.52 -7.50
CA ASN A 78 14.57 16.53 -7.89
C ASN A 78 14.88 17.63 -8.90
N LEU A 79 13.98 17.88 -9.86
CA LEU A 79 14.14 18.96 -10.83
C LEU A 79 14.06 20.34 -10.16
N LEU A 80 13.14 20.54 -9.22
CA LEU A 80 13.06 21.79 -8.46
C LEU A 80 14.28 21.98 -7.54
N GLU A 81 14.75 20.91 -6.89
CA GLU A 81 15.97 20.97 -6.06
C GLU A 81 17.22 21.32 -6.87
N LYS A 82 17.35 20.82 -8.10
CA LYS A 82 18.44 21.18 -9.00
C LYS A 82 18.41 22.67 -9.41
N LEU A 83 17.24 23.29 -9.37
CA LEU A 83 17.07 24.70 -9.67
C LEU A 83 17.29 25.60 -8.45
N ALA A 84 17.07 25.07 -7.24
CA ALA A 84 17.16 25.86 -5.98
C ALA A 84 18.51 26.58 -5.77
N PRO A 85 19.68 25.96 -6.03
CA PRO A 85 20.97 26.62 -5.85
C PRO A 85 21.34 27.59 -7.01
N ARG A 86 20.55 27.64 -8.07
CA ARG A 86 20.89 28.49 -9.22
C ARG A 86 20.64 29.97 -8.94
N PRO A 87 21.52 30.84 -9.40
CA PRO A 87 21.32 32.27 -9.24
C PRO A 87 20.06 32.72 -10.01
N TRP A 88 19.41 33.74 -9.47
CA TRP A 88 18.17 34.31 -10.04
C TRP A 88 18.26 34.62 -11.56
N SER A 89 19.41 35.11 -12.01
CA SER A 89 19.64 35.46 -13.42
C SER A 89 19.62 34.23 -14.36
N GLU A 90 19.91 33.06 -13.86
CA GLU A 90 19.95 31.82 -14.63
C GLU A 90 18.59 31.12 -14.69
N LEU A 91 17.61 31.54 -13.87
CA LEU A 91 16.25 31.04 -13.94
C LEU A 91 15.51 31.69 -15.12
N THR A 92 15.74 31.14 -16.31
CA THR A 92 15.14 31.60 -17.58
C THR A 92 14.35 30.45 -18.21
N THR A 93 13.46 30.77 -19.14
CA THR A 93 12.69 29.77 -19.89
C THR A 93 13.59 28.81 -20.66
N GLU A 94 14.72 29.31 -21.20
CA GLU A 94 15.70 28.50 -21.94
C GLU A 94 16.39 27.49 -21.01
N SER A 95 16.76 27.93 -19.79
CA SER A 95 17.41 27.06 -18.82
C SER A 95 16.45 25.94 -18.31
N LEU A 96 15.15 26.23 -18.24
CA LEU A 96 14.14 25.25 -17.94
C LEU A 96 13.90 24.28 -19.10
N ALA A 97 13.91 24.77 -20.35
CA ALA A 97 13.73 23.94 -21.53
C ALA A 97 14.87 22.94 -21.75
N SER A 98 16.06 23.22 -21.21
CA SER A 98 17.21 22.31 -21.26
C SER A 98 17.13 21.14 -20.27
N GLN A 99 16.18 21.14 -19.36
CA GLN A 99 16.00 20.06 -18.38
C GLN A 99 15.35 18.83 -19.04
N SER A 100 15.71 17.66 -18.56
CA SER A 100 15.13 16.39 -19.03
C SER A 100 14.86 15.48 -17.86
N LEU A 101 13.92 14.55 -18.05
CA LEU A 101 13.66 13.48 -17.09
C LEU A 101 14.88 12.59 -16.93
N SER A 102 15.05 12.03 -15.74
CA SER A 102 16.06 11.02 -15.47
C SER A 102 15.82 9.74 -16.30
N ASP A 103 16.87 8.94 -16.51
CA ASP A 103 16.73 7.70 -17.25
C ASP A 103 15.85 6.68 -16.50
N GLU A 104 15.83 6.76 -15.17
CA GLU A 104 14.90 5.97 -14.36
C GLU A 104 13.45 6.36 -14.64
N ALA A 105 13.13 7.66 -14.64
CA ALA A 105 11.78 8.14 -14.93
C ALA A 105 11.35 7.76 -16.35
N LYS A 106 12.25 7.90 -17.36
CA LYS A 106 11.96 7.51 -18.74
C LYS A 106 11.71 6.01 -18.91
N SER A 107 12.42 5.17 -18.15
CA SER A 107 12.28 3.71 -18.25
C SER A 107 11.03 3.18 -17.55
N ARG A 108 10.62 3.80 -16.43
CA ARG A 108 9.52 3.32 -15.59
C ARG A 108 8.18 4.00 -15.83
N LEU A 109 8.18 5.20 -16.40
CA LEU A 109 6.96 5.94 -16.75
C LEU A 109 6.73 5.85 -18.26
N PRO A 110 5.72 5.06 -18.71
CA PRO A 110 5.46 4.91 -20.14
C PRO A 110 5.07 6.24 -20.79
N GLN A 111 5.72 6.58 -21.89
CA GLN A 111 5.49 7.83 -22.63
C GLN A 111 5.59 9.08 -21.74
N ALA A 112 6.57 9.08 -20.84
CA ALA A 112 6.80 10.20 -19.93
C ALA A 112 7.12 11.48 -20.70
N ALA A 113 6.47 12.58 -20.33
CA ALA A 113 6.73 13.92 -20.85
C ALA A 113 6.91 14.91 -19.70
N LEU A 114 7.90 15.80 -19.86
CA LEU A 114 8.21 16.86 -18.92
C LEU A 114 7.73 18.19 -19.53
N LYS A 115 6.99 18.96 -18.74
CA LYS A 115 6.66 20.35 -19.05
C LYS A 115 7.08 21.23 -17.89
N MET A 116 7.85 22.25 -18.17
CA MET A 116 8.27 23.24 -17.19
C MET A 116 7.80 24.63 -17.63
N GLU A 117 7.28 25.38 -16.68
CA GLU A 117 6.76 26.74 -16.93
C GLU A 117 7.36 27.69 -15.90
N LEU A 118 7.88 28.82 -16.41
CA LEU A 118 8.31 29.95 -15.61
C LEU A 118 7.25 31.05 -15.69
N THR A 119 6.82 31.53 -14.54
CA THR A 119 5.89 32.65 -14.43
C THR A 119 6.50 33.69 -13.49
N GLU A 120 6.53 34.94 -13.97
CA GLU A 120 6.92 36.10 -13.15
C GLU A 120 5.63 36.86 -12.79
N PRO A 121 5.04 36.61 -11.61
CA PRO A 121 3.82 37.30 -11.20
C PRO A 121 4.13 38.74 -10.83
N ALA A 122 3.14 39.63 -10.99
CA ALA A 122 3.25 41.01 -10.57
C ALA A 122 3.36 41.16 -9.05
N GLU A 123 2.76 40.24 -8.33
CA GLU A 123 2.78 40.18 -6.86
C GLU A 123 3.06 38.72 -6.40
N PRO A 124 4.03 38.52 -5.45
CA PRO A 124 4.98 39.50 -4.94
C PRO A 124 6.04 39.90 -5.99
N PRO A 125 6.44 41.18 -6.02
CA PRO A 125 7.47 41.63 -6.94
C PRO A 125 8.79 40.89 -6.66
N SER A 126 9.62 40.75 -7.70
CA SER A 126 10.92 40.04 -7.61
C SER A 126 10.79 38.56 -7.25
N SER A 127 9.65 37.91 -7.54
CA SER A 127 9.46 36.49 -7.42
C SER A 127 9.33 35.80 -8.76
N LYS A 128 9.79 34.56 -8.83
CA LYS A 128 9.59 33.67 -9.98
C LYS A 128 8.91 32.40 -9.49
N ARG A 129 7.85 31.98 -10.16
CA ARG A 129 7.20 30.70 -9.92
C ARG A 129 7.60 29.73 -11.01
N VAL A 130 8.28 28.65 -10.63
CA VAL A 130 8.57 27.54 -11.51
C VAL A 130 7.58 26.43 -11.25
N SER A 131 6.89 25.97 -12.29
CA SER A 131 5.99 24.82 -12.25
C SER A 131 6.59 23.70 -13.08
N VAL A 132 6.70 22.53 -12.48
CA VAL A 132 7.16 21.28 -13.11
C VAL A 132 5.97 20.35 -13.20
N GLN A 133 5.66 19.90 -14.40
CA GLN A 133 4.62 18.90 -14.66
C GLN A 133 5.25 17.71 -15.34
N VAL A 134 5.10 16.53 -14.71
CA VAL A 134 5.45 15.23 -15.28
C VAL A 134 4.17 14.51 -15.64
N SER A 135 4.03 14.12 -16.90
CA SER A 135 2.86 13.37 -17.40
C SER A 135 3.30 12.02 -17.98
N TRP A 136 2.46 11.00 -17.86
CA TRP A 136 2.72 9.67 -18.42
C TRP A 136 1.41 8.99 -18.79
N LEU A 137 1.50 7.95 -19.62
CA LEU A 137 0.37 7.14 -20.04
C LEU A 137 0.47 5.75 -19.41
N PRO A 138 -0.28 5.43 -18.32
CA PRO A 138 -0.14 4.17 -17.59
C PRO A 138 -0.37 2.94 -18.48
N ARG A 139 -1.34 3.02 -19.41
CA ARG A 139 -1.66 1.98 -20.40
C ARG A 139 -2.27 2.58 -21.66
N PRO A 140 -2.09 1.91 -22.81
CA PRO A 140 -2.81 2.28 -24.02
C PRO A 140 -4.34 2.28 -23.77
N GLY A 141 -5.02 3.35 -24.18
CA GLY A 141 -6.46 3.53 -24.01
C GLY A 141 -6.92 4.10 -22.66
N GLN A 142 -6.00 4.34 -21.72
CA GLN A 142 -6.30 5.08 -20.49
C GLN A 142 -6.00 6.57 -20.66
N ALA A 143 -6.59 7.40 -19.79
CA ALA A 143 -6.26 8.82 -19.73
C ALA A 143 -4.82 9.00 -19.23
N ALA A 144 -4.12 9.97 -19.81
CA ALA A 144 -2.81 10.39 -19.33
C ALA A 144 -2.92 10.87 -17.88
N GLN A 145 -1.98 10.43 -17.04
CA GLN A 145 -1.84 10.90 -15.67
C GLN A 145 -0.76 11.99 -15.63
N SER A 146 -0.88 12.88 -14.67
CA SER A 146 0.15 13.90 -14.44
C SER A 146 0.24 14.29 -12.97
N VAL A 147 1.44 14.72 -12.60
CA VAL A 147 1.70 15.40 -11.33
C VAL A 147 2.28 16.77 -11.64
N ARG A 148 1.93 17.76 -10.83
CA ARG A 148 2.45 19.12 -10.96
C ARG A 148 2.93 19.60 -9.60
N LEU A 149 4.17 20.11 -9.57
CA LEU A 149 4.75 20.79 -8.43
C LEU A 149 5.11 22.21 -8.83
N SER A 150 5.04 23.13 -7.89
CA SER A 150 5.44 24.52 -8.11
C SER A 150 6.25 25.01 -6.92
N ALA A 151 7.33 25.73 -7.23
CA ALA A 151 8.17 26.38 -6.23
C ALA A 151 8.28 27.88 -6.54
N TRP A 152 8.44 28.67 -5.48
CA TRP A 152 8.68 30.08 -5.55
C TRP A 152 10.15 30.38 -5.30
N PHE A 153 10.73 31.18 -6.14
CA PHE A 153 12.11 31.66 -6.02
C PHE A 153 12.06 33.16 -5.85
N PHE A 154 12.76 33.64 -4.83
CA PHE A 154 12.86 35.07 -4.50
C PHE A 154 14.26 35.57 -4.80
N ARG A 155 14.37 36.82 -5.22
CA ARG A 155 15.68 37.46 -5.36
C ARG A 155 16.28 37.63 -3.98
N SER A 156 17.53 37.18 -3.77
CA SER A 156 18.24 37.41 -2.50
C SER A 156 18.30 38.92 -2.17
N GLY A 157 17.73 39.29 -1.04
CA GLY A 157 17.58 40.68 -0.59
C GLY A 157 16.14 41.19 -0.49
N ASP A 158 15.18 40.52 -1.11
CA ASP A 158 13.75 40.89 -1.11
C ASP A 158 12.88 39.81 -0.39
N GLN A 159 13.45 39.07 0.57
CA GLN A 159 12.62 38.20 1.43
C GLN A 159 11.72 39.10 2.28
N PRO A 160 10.39 38.85 2.26
CA PRO A 160 9.44 39.58 3.11
C PRO A 160 9.67 39.35 4.59
#